data_cdfaa0e07dc7485c822d6dc70fda9bdc
#
_entry.id   cdfaa0e07dc7485c822d6dc70fda9bdc
#
_cell.length_a   1.000
_cell.length_b   1.000
_cell.length_c   1.000
_cell.angle_alpha   90.00
_cell.angle_beta   90.00
_cell.angle_gamma   90.00
#
_symmetry.space_group_name_H-M   'P 1'
#
loop_
_entity.id
_entity.type
_entity.pdbx_description
1 polymer ?
#
loop_
_entity_poly.entity_id
_entity_poly.type
_entity_poly.pdbx_seq_one_letter_code
_entity_poly.pdbx_strand_id
1 'polypeptide(L)'
;LLASLGSPISPAAAPLDLQAAALDAASGLYGDLDDADILLEFAQIQQPPYALAGVGLAIGLLCGLTFSKLVQLRLDGWKQDRLPMLPLSGFSTVLPWIGLVLGVTLFIGGSLQVFGFGGGAALLVAFLLSIATAGALWVQLVRLMQQVEAGNFKAVDFDNFDEFF
;
A
#
# COMPACT_ATOMS: atom_id res chain seq x y z
N LEU A 1 -79.26 22.60 -38.34
CA LEU A 1 -78.98 21.21 -38.12
C LEU A 1 -77.47 21.03 -38.09
N LEU A 2 -76.94 20.62 -36.95
CA LEU A 2 -75.62 19.99 -36.77
C LEU A 2 -74.39 20.85 -37.02
N ALA A 3 -73.80 21.20 -35.97
CA ALA A 3 -72.44 20.86 -35.62
C ALA A 3 -71.89 21.84 -34.57
N SER A 4 -72.14 21.54 -33.35
CA SER A 4 -71.29 22.02 -32.29
C SER A 4 -70.27 20.88 -32.02
N LEU A 5 -69.14 20.94 -32.64
CA LEU A 5 -68.03 20.08 -32.35
C LEU A 5 -67.10 20.80 -31.43
N GLY A 6 -66.87 20.16 -30.31
CA GLY A 6 -66.02 20.62 -29.28
C GLY A 6 -64.62 20.96 -29.77
N SER A 7 -64.16 22.11 -29.39
CA SER A 7 -62.81 22.53 -29.49
C SER A 7 -61.95 21.60 -28.63
N PRO A 8 -60.81 21.10 -29.12
CA PRO A 8 -59.85 20.36 -28.27
C PRO A 8 -59.37 21.26 -27.14
N ILE A 9 -59.48 20.75 -25.94
CA ILE A 9 -58.92 21.38 -24.74
C ILE A 9 -57.42 21.45 -24.99
N SER A 10 -56.96 22.64 -25.35
CA SER A 10 -55.55 22.93 -25.35
C SER A 10 -55.01 22.68 -23.91
N PRO A 11 -54.01 21.88 -23.69
CA PRO A 11 -53.44 21.77 -22.37
C PRO A 11 -53.05 23.18 -21.92
N ALA A 12 -53.70 23.64 -20.85
CA ALA A 12 -53.50 24.96 -20.30
C ALA A 12 -51.99 25.18 -20.19
N ALA A 13 -51.52 26.17 -20.94
CA ALA A 13 -50.13 26.64 -20.78
C ALA A 13 -49.96 27.00 -19.30
N ALA A 14 -49.24 26.23 -18.58
CA ALA A 14 -48.79 26.60 -17.25
C ALA A 14 -48.19 28.01 -17.38
N PRO A 15 -48.48 28.93 -16.45
CA PRO A 15 -47.97 30.29 -16.55
C PRO A 15 -46.45 30.21 -16.76
N LEU A 16 -45.98 30.96 -17.73
CA LEU A 16 -44.54 30.97 -18.16
C LEU A 16 -43.59 31.11 -16.98
N ASP A 17 -44.01 31.76 -15.92
CA ASP A 17 -43.26 31.92 -14.67
C ASP A 17 -43.05 30.60 -13.92
N LEU A 18 -44.03 29.69 -13.91
CA LEU A 18 -43.87 28.37 -13.27
C LEU A 18 -42.98 27.43 -14.10
N GLN A 19 -43.06 27.56 -15.42
CA GLN A 19 -42.14 26.78 -16.29
C GLN A 19 -40.70 27.28 -16.20
N ALA A 20 -40.51 28.59 -16.15
CA ALA A 20 -39.18 29.19 -15.94
C ALA A 20 -38.62 28.83 -14.57
N ALA A 21 -39.41 28.89 -13.50
CA ALA A 21 -38.99 28.49 -12.17
C ALA A 21 -38.67 26.98 -12.06
N ALA A 22 -39.41 26.12 -12.75
CA ALA A 22 -39.14 24.69 -12.78
C ALA A 22 -37.85 24.36 -13.56
N LEU A 23 -37.59 25.08 -14.66
CA LEU A 23 -36.34 24.92 -15.42
C LEU A 23 -35.13 25.43 -14.64
N ASP A 24 -35.30 26.54 -13.91
CA ASP A 24 -34.23 27.11 -13.08
C ASP A 24 -33.89 26.18 -11.88
N ALA A 25 -34.93 25.64 -11.25
CA ALA A 25 -34.74 24.65 -10.18
C ALA A 25 -34.13 23.34 -10.69
N ALA A 26 -34.51 22.88 -11.88
CA ALA A 26 -33.95 21.71 -12.51
C ALA A 26 -32.47 21.94 -12.90
N SER A 27 -32.17 23.11 -13.50
CA SER A 27 -30.78 23.43 -13.87
C SER A 27 -29.85 23.55 -12.66
N GLY A 28 -30.35 24.13 -11.55
CA GLY A 28 -29.61 24.18 -10.30
C GLY A 28 -29.36 22.79 -9.70
N LEU A 29 -30.35 21.90 -9.75
CA LEU A 29 -30.22 20.54 -9.25
C LEU A 29 -29.25 19.68 -10.11
N TYR A 30 -29.31 19.82 -11.44
CA TYR A 30 -28.39 19.13 -12.34
C TYR A 30 -26.97 19.67 -12.25
N GLY A 31 -26.77 20.97 -12.09
CA GLY A 31 -25.46 21.56 -11.90
C GLY A 31 -24.79 21.13 -10.59
N ASP A 32 -25.58 21.02 -9.52
CA ASP A 32 -25.06 20.59 -8.21
C ASP A 32 -24.71 19.08 -8.19
N LEU A 33 -25.43 18.26 -8.97
CA LEU A 33 -25.12 16.84 -9.13
C LEU A 33 -23.86 16.62 -9.99
N ASP A 34 -23.72 17.37 -11.08
CA ASP A 34 -22.53 17.29 -11.94
C ASP A 34 -21.27 17.74 -11.18
N ASP A 35 -21.36 18.79 -10.37
CA ASP A 35 -20.25 19.26 -9.54
C ASP A 35 -19.91 18.24 -8.45
N ALA A 36 -20.91 17.60 -7.84
CA ALA A 36 -20.68 16.56 -6.83
C ALA A 36 -20.06 15.31 -7.45
N ASP A 37 -20.50 14.89 -8.63
CA ASP A 37 -19.92 13.74 -9.35
C ASP A 37 -18.48 14.03 -9.80
N ILE A 38 -18.21 15.24 -10.30
CA ILE A 38 -16.86 15.69 -10.63
C ILE A 38 -15.97 15.71 -9.38
N LEU A 39 -16.47 16.22 -8.25
CA LEU A 39 -15.73 16.23 -6.99
C LEU A 39 -15.46 14.82 -6.46
N LEU A 40 -16.43 13.91 -6.60
CA LEU A 40 -16.24 12.49 -6.23
C LEU A 40 -15.23 11.81 -7.15
N GLU A 41 -15.27 12.09 -8.45
CA GLU A 41 -14.30 11.58 -9.40
C GLU A 41 -12.88 12.13 -9.12
N PHE A 42 -12.75 13.43 -8.84
CA PHE A 42 -11.50 14.02 -8.38
C PHE A 42 -11.04 13.47 -7.04
N ALA A 43 -11.93 13.21 -6.10
CA ALA A 43 -11.58 12.60 -4.81
C ALA A 43 -11.11 11.14 -4.97
N GLN A 44 -11.65 10.40 -5.94
CA GLN A 44 -11.18 9.06 -6.30
C GLN A 44 -9.82 9.10 -7.04
N ILE A 45 -9.59 10.12 -7.86
CA ILE A 45 -8.32 10.32 -8.58
C ILE A 45 -7.23 10.85 -7.63
N GLN A 46 -7.59 11.59 -6.59
CA GLN A 46 -6.64 12.21 -5.65
C GLN A 46 -6.14 11.30 -4.52
N GLN A 47 -6.54 10.03 -4.47
CA GLN A 47 -5.78 9.06 -3.68
C GLN A 47 -4.92 8.20 -4.64
N PRO A 48 -3.86 8.77 -5.22
CA PRO A 48 -2.97 7.97 -6.03
C PRO A 48 -2.35 6.91 -5.12
N PRO A 49 -2.26 5.66 -5.55
CA PRO A 49 -1.63 4.58 -4.80
C PRO A 49 -0.15 4.88 -4.44
N TYR A 50 0.40 5.97 -4.97
CA TYR A 50 1.72 6.50 -4.60
C TYR A 50 1.84 6.87 -3.11
N ALA A 51 0.76 7.36 -2.49
CA ALA A 51 0.78 7.67 -1.06
C ALA A 51 0.97 6.39 -0.23
N LEU A 52 0.26 5.32 -0.59
CA LEU A 52 0.39 4.01 0.06
C LEU A 52 1.80 3.44 -0.13
N ALA A 53 2.33 3.49 -1.35
CA ALA A 53 3.69 3.06 -1.64
C ALA A 53 4.73 3.91 -0.90
N GLY A 54 4.55 5.24 -0.86
CA GLY A 54 5.44 6.16 -0.14
C GLY A 54 5.46 5.92 1.37
N VAL A 55 4.30 5.74 1.99
CA VAL A 55 4.19 5.39 3.41
C VAL A 55 4.82 4.03 3.69
N GLY A 56 4.55 3.03 2.85
CA GLY A 56 5.15 1.69 2.95
C GLY A 56 6.68 1.75 2.89
N LEU A 57 7.22 2.53 1.95
CA LEU A 57 8.66 2.74 1.81
C LEU A 57 9.25 3.40 3.06
N ALA A 58 8.63 4.46 3.57
CA ALA A 58 9.11 5.17 4.76
C ALA A 58 9.13 4.24 6.00
N ILE A 59 8.05 3.50 6.24
CA ILE A 59 7.97 2.51 7.33
C ILE A 59 9.04 1.44 7.16
N GLY A 60 9.16 0.88 5.95
CA GLY A 60 10.14 -0.16 5.64
C GLY A 60 11.58 0.30 5.88
N LEU A 61 11.94 1.51 5.45
CA LEU A 61 13.27 2.08 5.67
C LEU A 61 13.55 2.31 7.15
N LEU A 62 12.63 2.94 7.89
CA LEU A 62 12.82 3.21 9.32
C LEU A 62 12.97 1.91 10.12
N CYS A 63 12.10 0.94 9.88
CA CYS A 63 12.15 -0.36 10.55
C CYS A 63 13.40 -1.16 10.12
N GLY A 64 13.77 -1.10 8.86
CA GLY A 64 14.98 -1.75 8.32
C GLY A 64 16.26 -1.20 8.92
N LEU A 65 16.39 0.12 9.03
CA LEU A 65 17.53 0.77 9.68
C LEU A 65 17.60 0.43 11.17
N THR A 66 16.46 0.41 11.86
CA THR A 66 16.38 0.02 13.28
C THR A 66 16.81 -1.44 13.46
N PHE A 67 16.30 -2.34 12.62
CA PHE A 67 16.66 -3.75 12.64
C PHE A 67 18.16 -3.94 12.37
N SER A 68 18.71 -3.28 11.36
CA SER A 68 20.15 -3.33 11.03
C SER A 68 21.01 -2.89 12.21
N LYS A 69 20.68 -1.80 12.89
CA LYS A 69 21.38 -1.35 14.09
C LYS A 69 21.31 -2.36 15.23
N LEU A 70 20.15 -2.97 15.46
CA LEU A 70 20.01 -4.00 16.49
C LEU A 70 20.87 -5.23 16.21
N VAL A 71 20.95 -5.67 14.95
CA VAL A 71 21.82 -6.77 14.53
C VAL A 71 23.29 -6.39 14.72
N GLN A 72 23.70 -5.17 14.35
CA GLN A 72 25.07 -4.68 14.55
C GLN A 72 25.47 -4.65 16.03
N LEU A 73 24.60 -4.12 16.89
CA LEU A 73 24.85 -4.09 18.34
C LEU A 73 25.04 -5.49 18.94
N ARG A 74 24.30 -6.50 18.46
CA ARG A 74 24.48 -7.88 18.88
C ARG A 74 25.81 -8.47 18.40
N LEU A 75 26.20 -8.18 17.16
CA LEU A 75 27.48 -8.59 16.61
C LEU A 75 28.66 -7.97 17.39
N ASP A 76 28.57 -6.70 17.73
CA ASP A 76 29.58 -6.00 18.48
C ASP A 76 29.69 -6.53 19.91
N GLY A 77 28.57 -6.79 20.59
CA GLY A 77 28.54 -7.44 21.89
C GLY A 77 29.17 -8.84 21.87
N TRP A 78 28.96 -9.63 20.82
CA TRP A 78 29.59 -10.92 20.65
C TRP A 78 31.13 -10.80 20.43
N LYS A 79 31.55 -9.81 19.63
CA LYS A 79 32.97 -9.56 19.37
C LYS A 79 33.75 -9.14 20.62
N GLN A 80 33.13 -8.27 21.45
CA GLN A 80 33.78 -7.69 22.62
C GLN A 80 33.71 -8.63 23.84
N ASP A 81 32.50 -9.09 24.17
CA ASP A 81 32.22 -9.78 25.44
C ASP A 81 31.82 -11.25 25.27
N ARG A 82 31.85 -11.78 24.03
CA ARG A 82 31.37 -13.14 23.71
C ARG A 82 29.93 -13.40 24.17
N LEU A 83 29.11 -12.35 24.21
CA LEU A 83 27.70 -12.48 24.56
C LEU A 83 26.95 -13.33 23.52
N PRO A 84 25.99 -14.18 23.94
CA PRO A 84 25.24 -15.01 23.01
C PRO A 84 24.47 -14.17 22.00
N MET A 85 24.62 -14.47 20.70
CA MET A 85 23.87 -13.81 19.63
C MET A 85 22.42 -14.29 19.53
N LEU A 86 22.15 -15.51 19.96
CA LEU A 86 20.85 -16.15 19.96
C LEU A 86 20.26 -16.21 21.39
N PRO A 87 18.90 -16.16 21.52
CA PRO A 87 17.89 -16.14 20.47
C PRO A 87 17.59 -14.74 19.92
N LEU A 88 17.41 -14.63 18.59
CA LEU A 88 16.90 -13.42 17.92
C LEU A 88 15.40 -13.16 18.19
N SER A 89 14.75 -14.07 18.90
CA SER A 89 13.31 -14.05 19.19
C SER A 89 12.89 -13.00 20.24
N GLY A 90 13.80 -12.13 20.68
CA GLY A 90 13.46 -11.03 21.59
C GLY A 90 12.49 -10.06 20.92
N PHE A 91 11.49 -9.60 21.70
CA PHE A 91 10.46 -8.65 21.21
C PHE A 91 11.07 -7.40 20.54
N SER A 92 12.20 -6.92 21.07
CA SER A 92 12.96 -5.80 20.52
C SER A 92 13.48 -6.01 19.10
N THR A 93 13.74 -7.26 18.70
CA THR A 93 14.24 -7.61 17.36
C THR A 93 13.09 -7.97 16.41
N VAL A 94 12.08 -8.66 16.92
CA VAL A 94 10.92 -9.11 16.14
C VAL A 94 10.03 -7.93 15.71
N LEU A 95 9.86 -6.92 16.56
CA LEU A 95 9.00 -5.77 16.26
C LEU A 95 9.48 -4.97 15.03
N PRO A 96 10.75 -4.53 14.93
CA PRO A 96 11.26 -3.89 13.71
C PRO A 96 11.21 -4.79 12.49
N TRP A 97 11.38 -6.10 12.66
CA TRP A 97 11.24 -7.07 11.57
C TRP A 97 9.84 -7.13 11.01
N ILE A 98 8.82 -7.20 11.86
CA ILE A 98 7.41 -7.15 11.44
C ILE A 98 7.11 -5.82 10.75
N GLY A 99 7.58 -4.70 11.30
CA GLY A 99 7.43 -3.39 10.69
C GLY A 99 8.08 -3.31 9.30
N LEU A 100 9.23 -3.91 9.10
CA LEU A 100 9.89 -4.01 7.81
C LEU A 100 9.04 -4.80 6.80
N VAL A 101 8.53 -5.97 7.19
CA VAL A 101 7.67 -6.81 6.34
C VAL A 101 6.39 -6.08 5.97
N LEU A 102 5.77 -5.39 6.94
CA LEU A 102 4.57 -4.59 6.68
C LEU A 102 4.87 -3.43 5.71
N GLY A 103 5.96 -2.71 5.93
CA GLY A 103 6.40 -1.62 5.04
C GLY A 103 6.63 -2.10 3.61
N VAL A 104 7.32 -3.23 3.43
CA VAL A 104 7.53 -3.85 2.11
C VAL A 104 6.21 -4.29 1.48
N THR A 105 5.29 -4.87 2.25
CA THR A 105 3.95 -5.26 1.76
C THR A 105 3.17 -4.05 1.23
N LEU A 106 3.14 -2.96 1.99
CA LEU A 106 2.45 -1.72 1.58
C LEU A 106 3.13 -1.08 0.37
N PHE A 107 4.46 -1.10 0.32
CA PHE A 107 5.22 -0.57 -0.81
C PHE A 107 4.94 -1.35 -2.09
N ILE A 108 5.06 -2.67 -2.06
CA ILE A 108 4.79 -3.54 -3.23
C ILE A 108 3.31 -3.44 -3.62
N GLY A 109 2.39 -3.54 -2.65
CA GLY A 109 0.96 -3.47 -2.90
C GLY A 109 0.53 -2.12 -3.48
N GLY A 110 1.06 -1.01 -2.96
CA GLY A 110 0.85 0.32 -3.51
C GLY A 110 1.42 0.47 -4.92
N SER A 111 2.61 -0.07 -5.16
CA SER A 111 3.24 -0.05 -6.49
C SER A 111 2.44 -0.85 -7.52
N LEU A 112 1.94 -2.04 -7.15
CA LEU A 112 1.09 -2.84 -8.04
C LEU A 112 -0.23 -2.13 -8.40
N GLN A 113 -0.80 -1.36 -7.47
CA GLN A 113 -1.99 -0.55 -7.75
C GLN A 113 -1.71 0.55 -8.77
N VAL A 114 -0.51 1.13 -8.79
CA VAL A 114 -0.08 2.09 -9.83
C VAL A 114 -0.11 1.45 -11.22
N PHE A 115 0.19 0.17 -11.33
CA PHE A 115 0.12 -0.59 -12.60
C PHE A 115 -1.29 -1.06 -12.96
N GLY A 116 -2.31 -0.65 -12.20
CA GLY A 116 -3.71 -0.95 -12.51
C GLY A 116 -4.24 -2.25 -11.90
N PHE A 117 -3.50 -2.88 -10.99
CA PHE A 117 -4.02 -4.02 -10.25
C PHE A 117 -5.07 -3.57 -9.23
N GLY A 118 -6.17 -4.33 -9.10
CA GLY A 118 -7.18 -4.07 -8.08
C GLY A 118 -6.57 -4.08 -6.67
N GLY A 119 -6.93 -3.10 -5.83
CA GLY A 119 -6.29 -2.87 -4.53
C GLY A 119 -6.21 -4.11 -3.63
N GLY A 120 -7.30 -4.89 -3.55
CA GLY A 120 -7.33 -6.13 -2.75
C GLY A 120 -6.39 -7.22 -3.29
N ALA A 121 -6.39 -7.45 -4.61
CA ALA A 121 -5.51 -8.42 -5.25
C ALA A 121 -4.03 -8.01 -5.12
N ALA A 122 -3.73 -6.74 -5.34
CA ALA A 122 -2.38 -6.19 -5.20
C ALA A 122 -1.82 -6.38 -3.79
N LEU A 123 -2.60 -6.05 -2.76
CA LEU A 123 -2.18 -6.22 -1.36
C LEU A 123 -2.04 -7.69 -0.97
N LEU A 124 -2.92 -8.57 -1.45
CA LEU A 124 -2.85 -10.00 -1.16
C LEU A 124 -1.57 -10.61 -1.75
N VAL A 125 -1.28 -10.33 -3.02
CA VAL A 125 -0.06 -10.81 -3.70
C VAL A 125 1.18 -10.25 -3.01
N ALA A 126 1.19 -8.94 -2.70
CA ALA A 126 2.29 -8.31 -1.99
C ALA A 126 2.52 -8.93 -0.60
N PHE A 127 1.46 -9.23 0.13
CA PHE A 127 1.54 -9.86 1.46
C PHE A 127 2.13 -11.26 1.39
N LEU A 128 1.64 -12.11 0.48
CA LEU A 128 2.17 -13.47 0.31
C LEU A 128 3.64 -13.46 -0.09
N LEU A 129 4.02 -12.58 -1.03
CA LEU A 129 5.40 -12.44 -1.48
C LEU A 129 6.30 -11.92 -0.35
N SER A 130 5.84 -10.94 0.41
CA SER A 130 6.60 -10.38 1.54
C SER A 130 6.82 -11.40 2.65
N ILE A 131 5.82 -12.19 3.01
CA ILE A 131 5.95 -13.24 4.03
C ILE A 131 6.91 -14.35 3.55
N ALA A 132 6.79 -14.80 2.31
CA ALA A 132 7.66 -15.82 1.76
C ALA A 132 9.13 -15.36 1.78
N THR A 133 9.38 -14.13 1.31
CA THR A 133 10.73 -13.53 1.30
C THR A 133 11.25 -13.31 2.72
N ALA A 134 10.43 -12.75 3.61
CA ALA A 134 10.81 -12.51 5.00
C ALA A 134 11.14 -13.82 5.73
N GLY A 135 10.35 -14.86 5.54
CA GLY A 135 10.60 -16.17 6.13
C GLY A 135 11.94 -16.76 5.65
N ALA A 136 12.19 -16.70 4.34
CA ALA A 136 13.46 -17.17 3.78
C ALA A 136 14.67 -16.40 4.35
N LEU A 137 14.58 -15.05 4.39
CA LEU A 137 15.63 -14.20 4.93
C LEU A 137 15.85 -14.44 6.43
N TRP A 138 14.78 -14.64 7.19
CA TRP A 138 14.90 -14.96 8.63
C TRP A 138 15.66 -16.26 8.87
N VAL A 139 15.34 -17.32 8.14
CA VAL A 139 16.04 -18.61 8.24
C VAL A 139 17.52 -18.45 7.87
N GLN A 140 17.82 -17.69 6.81
CA GLN A 140 19.21 -17.41 6.41
C GLN A 140 19.96 -16.62 7.48
N LEU A 141 19.32 -15.58 8.04
CA LEU A 141 19.92 -14.77 9.11
C LEU A 141 20.26 -15.61 10.35
N VAL A 142 19.34 -16.46 10.79
CA VAL A 142 19.55 -17.37 11.92
C VAL A 142 20.72 -18.35 11.63
N ARG A 143 20.76 -18.93 10.43
CA ARG A 143 21.86 -19.82 10.01
C ARG A 143 23.22 -19.11 10.02
N LEU A 144 23.28 -17.89 9.47
CA LEU A 144 24.50 -17.07 9.46
C LEU A 144 24.98 -16.78 10.89
N MET A 145 24.06 -16.39 11.78
CA MET A 145 24.41 -16.14 13.17
C MET A 145 24.92 -17.38 13.88
N GLN A 146 24.34 -18.56 13.64
CA GLN A 146 24.81 -19.82 14.16
C GLN A 146 26.23 -20.16 13.66
N GLN A 147 26.52 -19.92 12.38
CA GLN A 147 27.85 -20.15 11.81
C GLN A 147 28.91 -19.22 12.41
N VAL A 148 28.56 -17.95 12.65
CA VAL A 148 29.44 -16.98 13.30
C VAL A 148 29.72 -17.40 14.76
N GLU A 149 28.69 -17.81 15.50
CA GLU A 149 28.81 -18.26 16.90
C GLU A 149 29.66 -19.54 17.02
N ALA A 150 29.53 -20.47 16.08
CA ALA A 150 30.29 -21.69 15.99
C ALA A 150 31.77 -21.48 15.56
N GLY A 151 32.15 -20.26 15.18
CA GLY A 151 33.49 -19.95 14.67
C GLY A 151 33.80 -20.55 13.29
N ASN A 152 32.80 -21.18 12.64
CA ASN A 152 32.93 -21.82 11.33
C ASN A 152 32.56 -20.85 10.17
N PHE A 153 32.56 -19.56 10.45
CA PHE A 153 32.34 -18.56 9.42
C PHE A 153 33.57 -18.54 8.50
N LYS A 154 33.55 -19.36 7.46
CA LYS A 154 34.37 -19.11 6.28
C LYS A 154 33.83 -17.82 5.69
N ALA A 155 34.51 -16.71 5.91
CA ALA A 155 34.30 -15.54 5.07
C ALA A 155 34.37 -16.07 3.63
N VAL A 156 33.30 -15.84 2.86
CA VAL A 156 33.35 -16.10 1.42
C VAL A 156 34.44 -15.17 0.94
N ASP A 157 35.60 -15.77 0.69
CA ASP A 157 36.76 -15.07 0.17
C ASP A 157 36.37 -14.69 -1.25
N PHE A 158 35.93 -13.45 -1.43
CA PHE A 158 35.54 -12.93 -2.72
C PHE A 158 36.71 -12.89 -3.72
N ASP A 159 37.92 -13.18 -3.27
CA ASP A 159 39.10 -13.30 -4.11
C ASP A 159 39.20 -14.66 -4.83
N ASN A 160 38.47 -15.68 -4.43
CA ASN A 160 38.48 -17.00 -5.05
C ASN A 160 37.22 -17.25 -5.91
N PHE A 161 37.02 -16.42 -6.95
CA PHE A 161 36.01 -16.68 -7.97
C PHE A 161 36.25 -17.95 -8.78
N ASP A 162 37.49 -18.49 -8.74
CA ASP A 162 37.88 -19.66 -9.53
C ASP A 162 37.35 -21.00 -8.98
N GLU A 163 36.72 -21.02 -7.81
CA GLU A 163 36.15 -22.25 -7.22
C GLU A 163 34.65 -22.44 -7.52
N PHE A 164 34.03 -21.49 -8.26
CA PHE A 164 32.61 -21.54 -8.58
C PHE A 164 32.32 -21.97 -10.02
N PHE A 165 33.31 -22.28 -10.85
CA PHE A 165 33.15 -22.79 -12.23
C PHE A 165 33.88 -24.10 -12.46
#